data_15a2d0140c48641f30d99f189e8c5fc8
#
_entry.id   15a2d0140c48641f30d99f189e8c5fc8
#
_cell.length_a   1.000
_cell.length_b   1.000
_cell.length_c   1.000
_cell.angle_alpha   90.00
_cell.angle_beta   90.00
_cell.angle_gamma   90.00
#
_symmetry.space_group_name_H-M   'P 1'
#
loop_
_entity.id
_entity.type
_entity.pdbx_description
1 polymer ?
#
loop_
_entity_poly.entity_id
_entity_poly.type
_entity_poly.pdbx_seq_one_letter_code
_entity_poly.pdbx_strand_id
1 'polypeptide(L)'
;MANLRRARRAALVALSVAVALLCLRLGAEAKRARKPRPAPASSVDCKKDADCVLVPDDCCDCSQGGKQHAIPKKQKDAYEKDRHKRCATTQCMEMISQDPSCAQHPFCGAGICELGG
;
A
#
# COMPACT_ATOMS: atom_id res chain seq x y z
N MET A 1 -7.95 -25.79 -58.81
CA MET A 1 -7.28 -26.00 -57.51
C MET A 1 -6.42 -24.79 -57.03
N ALA A 2 -6.07 -23.87 -57.87
CA ALA A 2 -5.24 -22.69 -57.50
C ALA A 2 -5.97 -21.64 -56.59
N ASN A 3 -7.28 -21.49 -56.76
CA ASN A 3 -8.06 -20.47 -56.01
C ASN A 3 -8.26 -20.81 -54.52
N LEU A 4 -8.32 -22.09 -54.17
CA LEU A 4 -8.49 -22.52 -52.77
C LEU A 4 -7.24 -22.21 -51.90
N ARG A 5 -6.05 -22.29 -52.50
CA ARG A 5 -4.79 -21.99 -51.81
C ARG A 5 -4.61 -20.49 -51.55
N ARG A 6 -5.11 -19.63 -52.48
CA ARG A 6 -5.07 -18.16 -52.28
C ARG A 6 -6.02 -17.72 -51.19
N ALA A 7 -7.23 -18.27 -51.13
CA ALA A 7 -8.22 -17.96 -50.10
C ALA A 7 -7.73 -18.34 -48.70
N ARG A 8 -7.08 -19.50 -48.54
CA ARG A 8 -6.50 -19.92 -47.23
C ARG A 8 -5.36 -19.04 -46.77
N ARG A 9 -4.49 -18.55 -47.66
CA ARG A 9 -3.39 -17.65 -47.31
C ARG A 9 -3.90 -16.28 -46.90
N ALA A 10 -4.93 -15.75 -47.56
CA ALA A 10 -5.54 -14.47 -47.15
C ALA A 10 -6.22 -14.55 -45.80
N ALA A 11 -6.88 -15.65 -45.46
CA ALA A 11 -7.52 -15.87 -44.17
C ALA A 11 -6.49 -15.96 -43.02
N LEU A 12 -5.35 -16.63 -43.25
CA LEU A 12 -4.29 -16.76 -42.24
C LEU A 12 -3.58 -15.42 -41.95
N VAL A 13 -3.38 -14.59 -42.97
CA VAL A 13 -2.78 -13.27 -42.78
C VAL A 13 -3.73 -12.32 -42.02
N ALA A 14 -5.03 -12.36 -42.32
CA ALA A 14 -6.01 -11.56 -41.60
C ALA A 14 -6.13 -11.96 -40.13
N LEU A 15 -6.05 -13.24 -39.81
CA LEU A 15 -6.10 -13.74 -38.43
C LEU A 15 -4.87 -13.30 -37.60
N SER A 16 -3.67 -13.36 -38.22
CA SER A 16 -2.44 -12.93 -37.51
C SER A 16 -2.40 -11.44 -37.26
N VAL A 17 -2.92 -10.60 -38.15
CA VAL A 17 -3.01 -9.15 -37.91
C VAL A 17 -4.01 -8.82 -36.80
N ALA A 18 -5.16 -9.52 -36.76
CA ALA A 18 -6.15 -9.33 -35.69
C ALA A 18 -5.63 -9.71 -34.31
N VAL A 19 -4.86 -10.80 -34.18
CA VAL A 19 -4.24 -11.22 -32.93
C VAL A 19 -3.17 -10.23 -32.49
N ALA A 20 -2.35 -9.71 -33.39
CA ALA A 20 -1.33 -8.71 -33.08
C ALA A 20 -1.94 -7.40 -32.57
N LEU A 21 -3.04 -6.94 -33.17
CA LEU A 21 -3.76 -5.73 -32.73
C LEU A 21 -4.46 -5.94 -31.38
N LEU A 22 -4.92 -7.14 -31.08
CA LEU A 22 -5.51 -7.48 -29.79
C LEU A 22 -4.46 -7.49 -28.68
N CYS A 23 -3.28 -8.03 -28.93
CA CYS A 23 -2.16 -8.02 -27.99
C CYS A 23 -1.64 -6.60 -27.67
N LEU A 24 -1.65 -5.68 -28.66
CA LEU A 24 -1.27 -4.30 -28.47
C LEU A 24 -2.27 -3.53 -27.58
N ARG A 25 -3.54 -3.91 -27.57
CA ARG A 25 -4.55 -3.29 -26.71
C ARG A 25 -4.52 -3.81 -25.27
N LEU A 26 -4.12 -5.05 -25.04
CA LEU A 26 -4.01 -5.64 -23.70
C LEU A 26 -2.75 -5.21 -22.94
N GLY A 27 -1.73 -4.67 -23.63
CA GLY A 27 -0.49 -4.18 -23.01
C GLY A 27 -0.59 -2.77 -22.41
N ALA A 28 -1.68 -2.04 -22.61
CA ALA A 28 -1.80 -0.64 -22.21
C ALA A 28 -2.38 -0.40 -20.81
N GLU A 29 -2.82 -1.45 -20.10
CA GLU A 29 -3.46 -1.28 -18.77
C GLU A 29 -2.55 -1.51 -17.57
N ALA A 30 -1.29 -1.78 -17.76
CA ALA A 30 -0.39 -2.04 -16.65
C ALA A 30 0.57 -0.88 -16.43
N LYS A 31 0.12 0.20 -15.88
CA LYS A 31 0.91 1.10 -15.00
C LYS A 31 0.04 2.30 -14.58
N ARG A 32 -1.00 2.05 -13.82
CA ARG A 32 -1.38 3.08 -12.85
C ARG A 32 -0.23 3.16 -11.85
N ALA A 33 0.76 3.97 -12.19
CA ALA A 33 1.76 4.39 -11.24
C ALA A 33 1.00 4.89 -10.00
N ARG A 34 1.10 4.15 -8.89
CA ARG A 34 0.64 4.66 -7.60
C ARG A 34 1.34 5.99 -7.46
N LYS A 35 0.55 7.06 -7.47
CA LYS A 35 1.04 8.41 -7.21
C LYS A 35 1.95 8.30 -5.97
N PRO A 36 3.24 8.65 -6.04
CA PRO A 36 4.10 8.57 -4.88
C PRO A 36 3.40 9.35 -3.78
N ARG A 37 3.18 8.71 -2.62
CA ARG A 37 2.71 9.43 -1.43
C ARG A 37 3.71 10.57 -1.25
N PRO A 38 3.28 11.84 -1.18
CA PRO A 38 4.20 12.94 -0.93
C PRO A 38 5.04 12.54 0.29
N ALA A 39 6.35 12.52 0.14
CA ALA A 39 7.24 12.40 1.29
C ALA A 39 6.81 13.50 2.26
N PRO A 40 6.57 13.19 3.54
CA PRO A 40 6.24 14.23 4.50
C PRO A 40 7.35 15.28 4.43
N ALA A 41 6.95 16.51 4.17
CA ALA A 41 7.87 17.63 4.27
C ALA A 41 8.64 17.45 5.59
N SER A 42 9.96 17.56 5.54
CA SER A 42 10.89 17.38 6.66
C SER A 42 10.65 18.43 7.77
N SER A 43 9.52 18.30 8.43
CA SER A 43 9.28 18.94 9.71
C SER A 43 9.92 18.03 10.76
N VAL A 44 10.80 18.56 11.56
CA VAL A 44 11.28 17.88 12.78
C VAL A 44 10.04 17.48 13.57
N ASP A 45 9.73 16.19 13.59
CA ASP A 45 8.50 15.64 14.17
C ASP A 45 8.60 15.54 15.69
N CYS A 46 9.83 15.36 16.19
CA CYS A 46 10.13 15.20 17.61
C CYS A 46 11.48 15.82 17.98
N LYS A 47 11.66 16.11 19.26
CA LYS A 47 12.92 16.52 19.88
C LYS A 47 13.39 15.53 20.95
N LYS A 48 12.50 14.76 21.51
CA LYS A 48 12.73 13.74 22.54
C LYS A 48 11.73 12.60 22.38
N ASP A 49 12.01 11.46 22.97
CA ASP A 49 11.16 10.26 22.86
C ASP A 49 9.73 10.48 23.34
N ALA A 50 9.54 11.33 24.38
CA ALA A 50 8.21 11.67 24.88
C ALA A 50 7.31 12.45 23.89
N ASP A 51 7.88 12.92 22.79
CA ASP A 51 7.14 13.57 21.70
C ASP A 51 6.55 12.55 20.72
N CYS A 52 6.91 11.26 20.86
CA CYS A 52 6.46 10.16 20.04
C CYS A 52 5.48 9.26 20.78
N VAL A 53 4.49 8.74 20.08
CA VAL A 53 3.48 7.82 20.61
C VAL A 53 3.26 6.68 19.65
N LEU A 54 2.84 5.52 20.20
CA LEU A 54 2.43 4.36 19.42
C LEU A 54 0.99 4.52 18.96
N VAL A 55 0.73 4.12 17.73
CA VAL A 55 -0.60 3.99 17.17
C VAL A 55 -0.69 2.69 16.35
N PRO A 56 -1.88 2.10 16.21
CA PRO A 56 -2.05 0.98 15.28
C PRO A 56 -1.68 1.41 13.85
N ASP A 57 -0.92 0.57 13.14
CA ASP A 57 -0.50 0.85 11.75
C ASP A 57 -1.67 0.84 10.78
N ASP A 58 -2.68 0.03 11.05
CA ASP A 58 -3.91 -0.08 10.28
C ASP A 58 -5.12 -0.12 11.23
N CYS A 59 -6.16 -0.86 10.89
CA CYS A 59 -7.41 -0.92 11.64
C CYS A 59 -7.29 -1.68 12.96
N CYS A 60 -6.48 -2.72 13.01
CA CYS A 60 -6.31 -3.59 14.17
C CYS A 60 -5.02 -3.25 14.92
N ASP A 61 -5.09 -3.25 16.24
CA ASP A 61 -3.93 -3.04 17.10
C ASP A 61 -3.22 -4.38 17.44
N CYS A 62 -2.17 -4.30 18.24
CA CYS A 62 -1.37 -5.47 18.61
C CYS A 62 -2.15 -6.53 19.42
N SER A 63 -3.19 -6.16 20.14
CA SER A 63 -4.06 -7.11 20.86
C SER A 63 -5.07 -7.79 19.94
N GLN A 64 -5.17 -7.32 18.73
CA GLN A 64 -6.12 -7.74 17.71
C GLN A 64 -5.46 -8.26 16.43
N GLY A 65 -4.23 -8.76 16.52
CA GLY A 65 -3.48 -9.32 15.40
C GLY A 65 -2.87 -8.30 14.44
N GLY A 66 -2.89 -7.01 14.80
CA GLY A 66 -2.36 -5.93 13.97
C GLY A 66 -0.89 -5.61 14.24
N LYS A 67 -0.49 -4.44 13.80
CA LYS A 67 0.85 -3.85 13.93
C LYS A 67 0.74 -2.46 14.52
N GLN A 68 1.86 -1.91 14.95
CA GLN A 68 1.94 -0.52 15.42
C GLN A 68 3.12 0.21 14.79
N HIS A 69 3.02 1.53 14.77
CA HIS A 69 4.12 2.42 14.40
C HIS A 69 4.16 3.65 15.29
N ALA A 70 5.25 4.39 15.24
CA ALA A 70 5.43 5.60 16.01
C ALA A 70 5.06 6.83 15.19
N ILE A 71 4.32 7.76 15.81
CA ILE A 71 3.99 9.06 15.22
C ILE A 71 4.24 10.19 16.22
N PRO A 72 4.38 11.44 15.74
CA PRO A 72 4.41 12.59 16.61
C PRO A 72 3.13 12.70 17.44
N LYS A 73 3.27 12.90 18.75
CA LYS A 73 2.14 13.01 19.67
C LYS A 73 1.11 14.05 19.23
N LYS A 74 1.57 15.15 18.63
CA LYS A 74 0.71 16.22 18.08
C LYS A 74 -0.23 15.76 16.93
N GLN A 75 0.09 14.63 16.29
CA GLN A 75 -0.68 14.11 15.16
C GLN A 75 -1.66 12.99 15.57
N LYS A 76 -1.58 12.52 16.84
CA LYS A 76 -2.35 11.36 17.30
C LYS A 76 -3.85 11.51 17.06
N ASP A 77 -4.45 12.61 17.46
CA ASP A 77 -5.92 12.81 17.38
C ASP A 77 -6.40 12.85 15.93
N ALA A 78 -5.63 13.49 15.05
CA ALA A 78 -5.94 13.54 13.62
C ALA A 78 -5.83 12.14 12.99
N TYR A 79 -4.78 11.39 13.35
CA TYR A 79 -4.57 10.02 12.90
C TYR A 79 -5.70 9.10 13.34
N GLU A 80 -6.08 9.12 14.62
CA GLU A 80 -7.15 8.27 15.14
C GLU A 80 -8.50 8.61 14.53
N LYS A 81 -8.81 9.89 14.33
CA LYS A 81 -10.02 10.32 13.64
C LYS A 81 -10.10 9.78 12.21
N ASP A 82 -9.01 9.81 11.47
CA ASP A 82 -8.94 9.26 10.13
C ASP A 82 -9.04 7.73 10.15
N ARG A 83 -8.32 7.07 11.07
CA ARG A 83 -8.38 5.62 11.25
C ARG A 83 -9.80 5.15 11.55
N HIS A 84 -10.53 5.80 12.47
CA HIS A 84 -11.92 5.46 12.77
C HIS A 84 -12.82 5.51 11.54
N LYS A 85 -12.64 6.48 10.66
CA LYS A 85 -13.41 6.56 9.40
C LYS A 85 -13.08 5.43 8.45
N ARG A 86 -11.78 5.11 8.27
CA ARG A 86 -11.35 4.04 7.38
C ARG A 86 -11.74 2.65 7.88
N CYS A 87 -11.79 2.47 9.20
CA CYS A 87 -11.95 1.18 9.86
C CYS A 87 -13.38 0.92 10.36
N ALA A 88 -14.34 1.76 10.05
CA ALA A 88 -15.71 1.69 10.57
C ALA A 88 -16.40 0.33 10.36
N THR A 89 -16.00 -0.43 9.35
CA THR A 89 -16.56 -1.75 9.01
C THR A 89 -15.57 -2.90 9.17
N THR A 90 -14.36 -2.61 9.67
CA THR A 90 -13.31 -3.63 9.82
C THR A 90 -13.54 -4.41 11.09
N GLN A 91 -13.54 -5.74 10.99
CA GLN A 91 -13.53 -6.65 12.13
C GLN A 91 -12.11 -7.15 12.37
N CYS A 92 -11.61 -6.96 13.57
CA CYS A 92 -10.30 -7.45 13.99
C CYS A 92 -10.41 -8.81 14.67
N MET A 93 -9.35 -9.62 14.58
CA MET A 93 -9.29 -10.91 15.25
C MET A 93 -8.92 -10.73 16.73
N GLU A 94 -9.54 -11.52 17.61
CA GLU A 94 -9.16 -11.56 19.03
C GLU A 94 -7.91 -12.45 19.22
N MET A 95 -6.75 -11.97 18.77
CA MET A 95 -5.48 -12.67 18.93
C MET A 95 -4.33 -11.68 19.10
N ILE A 96 -3.41 -12.01 19.99
CA ILE A 96 -2.19 -11.21 20.19
C ILE A 96 -1.30 -11.32 18.95
N SER A 97 -0.89 -10.18 18.42
CA SER A 97 0.00 -10.11 17.27
C SER A 97 1.40 -10.66 17.59
N GLN A 98 1.98 -11.38 16.62
CA GLN A 98 3.37 -11.81 16.65
C GLN A 98 4.30 -10.85 15.88
N ASP A 99 3.77 -9.72 15.43
CA ASP A 99 4.58 -8.73 14.70
C ASP A 99 5.61 -8.08 15.61
N PRO A 100 6.88 -7.97 15.17
CA PRO A 100 7.97 -7.37 15.97
C PRO A 100 7.66 -5.96 16.46
N SER A 101 6.90 -5.16 15.70
CA SER A 101 6.53 -3.80 16.09
C SER A 101 5.79 -3.76 17.42
N CYS A 102 5.07 -4.83 17.78
CA CYS A 102 4.28 -4.90 19.01
C CYS A 102 5.11 -5.02 20.30
N ALA A 103 6.37 -5.40 20.18
CA ALA A 103 7.35 -5.44 21.28
C ALA A 103 8.24 -4.21 21.35
N GLN A 104 8.13 -3.28 20.41
CA GLN A 104 8.98 -2.11 20.31
C GLN A 104 8.36 -0.89 21.00
N HIS A 105 9.21 0.08 21.31
CA HIS A 105 8.82 1.35 21.94
C HIS A 105 9.08 2.54 20.99
N PRO A 106 8.35 3.65 21.14
CA PRO A 106 8.57 4.82 20.31
C PRO A 106 9.78 5.60 20.79
N PHE A 107 10.63 6.06 19.89
CA PHE A 107 11.75 6.96 20.18
C PHE A 107 11.90 8.03 19.11
N CYS A 108 12.66 9.08 19.41
CA CYS A 108 12.96 10.16 18.49
C CYS A 108 14.34 9.96 17.86
N GLY A 109 14.40 9.42 16.64
CA GLY A 109 15.62 9.23 15.87
C GLY A 109 15.78 10.33 14.82
N ALA A 110 16.84 11.14 14.90
CA ALA A 110 17.14 12.22 13.96
C ALA A 110 15.96 13.18 13.67
N GLY A 111 15.11 13.42 14.66
CA GLY A 111 13.93 14.28 14.51
C GLY A 111 12.69 13.60 13.93
N ILE A 112 12.71 12.29 13.79
CA ILE A 112 11.61 11.47 13.27
C ILE A 112 11.21 10.48 14.36
N CYS A 113 9.91 10.23 14.53
CA CYS A 113 9.43 9.19 15.43
C CYS A 113 9.56 7.81 14.79
N GLU A 114 10.30 6.93 15.46
CA GLU A 114 10.63 5.58 15.00
C GLU A 114 10.32 4.56 16.09
N LEU A 115 10.30 3.28 15.70
CA LEU A 115 10.20 2.14 16.60
C LEU A 115 11.60 1.62 16.91
N GLY A 116 11.86 1.36 18.20
CA GLY A 116 13.10 0.77 18.70
C GLY A 116 12.84 -0.37 19.68
N GLY A 117 13.72 -1.33 19.68
CA GLY A 117 13.71 -2.49 20.58
C GLY A 117 15.10 -2.76 21.12
#